data_858a406e98d8ebade4c61a873012a229
#
_entry.id   858a406e98d8ebade4c61a873012a229
#
_cell.length_a   1.000
_cell.length_b   1.000
_cell.length_c   1.000
_cell.angle_alpha   90.00
_cell.angle_beta   90.00
_cell.angle_gamma   90.00
#
_symmetry.space_group_name_H-M   'P 1'
#
loop_
_entity.id
_entity.type
_entity.pdbx_description
1 polymer ?
#
loop_
_entity_poly.entity_id
_entity_poly.type
_entity_poly.pdbx_seq_one_letter_code
_entity_poly.pdbx_strand_id
1 'polypeptide(L)'
;FSAIRQGVIDLAVGSSINWSPQIKQLNLFSLPFLTPDAKGLDAMLKGEVGKEIFTILDKQGVVPLAFGENGFREISNSKHAIKSPADLKGMKIRIVGSPIFIDAFTALGANPTQMSWADAQPALATKAVDGQENPLSVFSAAKLHTLGQNHLTLWGYMTDPLIFVVNKQVWANWTEADRKAVRAAAEQAGAENLIAARQGISPGDDAALKAIEKSGVTITQLTPEQRKAFKDATRPVFDKWAATIGKDLVKKAETAIAAAK
;
A
#
# COMPACT_ATOMS: atom_id res chain seq x y z
N PHE A 1 -5.22 0.08 -14.80
CA PHE A 1 -4.18 -0.65 -15.56
C PHE A 1 -4.55 -0.81 -17.03
N SER A 2 -5.81 -1.11 -17.37
CA SER A 2 -6.24 -1.36 -18.76
C SER A 2 -5.91 -0.21 -19.71
N ALA A 3 -6.11 1.04 -19.31
CA ALA A 3 -5.85 2.22 -20.17
C ALA A 3 -4.39 2.31 -20.61
N ILE A 4 -3.44 2.04 -19.70
CA ILE A 4 -2.02 2.05 -20.05
C ILE A 4 -1.63 0.85 -20.91
N ARG A 5 -2.17 -0.35 -20.62
CA ARG A 5 -1.91 -1.53 -21.44
C ARG A 5 -2.43 -1.38 -22.87
N GLN A 6 -3.56 -0.70 -23.06
CA GLN A 6 -4.18 -0.45 -24.37
C GLN A 6 -3.59 0.75 -25.11
N GLY A 7 -2.64 1.49 -24.53
CA GLY A 7 -2.04 2.66 -25.15
C GLY A 7 -2.94 3.92 -25.17
N VAL A 8 -4.00 3.94 -24.35
CA VAL A 8 -4.79 5.15 -24.12
C VAL A 8 -4.00 6.17 -23.28
N ILE A 9 -3.13 5.65 -22.43
CA ILE A 9 -2.18 6.40 -21.60
C ILE A 9 -0.79 5.85 -21.91
N ASP A 10 0.17 6.73 -22.17
CA ASP A 10 1.53 6.35 -22.55
C ASP A 10 2.39 5.92 -21.37
N LEU A 11 2.30 6.65 -20.24
CA LEU A 11 3.07 6.43 -19.02
C LEU A 11 2.17 6.63 -17.80
N ALA A 12 2.39 5.84 -16.77
CA ALA A 12 1.70 6.00 -15.49
C ALA A 12 2.61 5.67 -14.31
N VAL A 13 2.32 6.32 -13.20
CA VAL A 13 2.74 5.91 -11.87
C VAL A 13 1.50 5.45 -11.13
N GLY A 14 1.48 4.20 -10.68
CA GLY A 14 0.31 3.62 -10.05
C GLY A 14 0.62 2.77 -8.84
N SER A 15 -0.33 2.75 -7.92
CA SER A 15 -0.29 1.86 -6.76
C SER A 15 -0.42 0.39 -7.19
N SER A 16 0.42 -0.47 -6.63
CA SER A 16 0.35 -1.92 -6.83
C SER A 16 -1.05 -2.46 -6.49
N ILE A 17 -1.71 -1.88 -5.50
CA ILE A 17 -3.04 -2.26 -5.04
C ILE A 17 -4.09 -2.04 -6.14
N ASN A 18 -4.05 -0.89 -6.82
CA ASN A 18 -5.02 -0.56 -7.86
C ASN A 18 -4.91 -1.48 -9.09
N TRP A 19 -3.76 -2.09 -9.32
CA TRP A 19 -3.52 -3.01 -10.43
C TRP A 19 -3.68 -4.48 -10.04
N SER A 20 -3.69 -4.79 -8.75
CA SER A 20 -3.78 -6.15 -8.23
C SER A 20 -5.03 -6.93 -8.65
N PRO A 21 -6.21 -6.32 -8.91
CA PRO A 21 -7.35 -7.06 -9.44
C PRO A 21 -7.09 -7.70 -10.82
N GLN A 22 -6.20 -7.10 -11.63
CA GLN A 22 -5.84 -7.62 -12.95
C GLN A 22 -4.53 -8.43 -12.93
N ILE A 23 -3.64 -8.15 -11.98
CA ILE A 23 -2.34 -8.78 -11.81
C ILE A 23 -2.24 -9.31 -10.37
N LYS A 24 -2.73 -10.53 -10.18
CA LYS A 24 -2.88 -11.15 -8.85
C LYS A 24 -1.60 -11.19 -8.02
N GLN A 25 -0.43 -11.24 -8.67
CA GLN A 25 0.87 -11.26 -7.99
C GLN A 25 1.17 -9.96 -7.23
N LEU A 26 0.58 -8.83 -7.66
CA LEU A 26 0.73 -7.56 -6.95
C LEU A 26 0.07 -7.56 -5.56
N ASN A 27 -0.86 -8.50 -5.29
CA ASN A 27 -1.39 -8.70 -3.94
C ASN A 27 -0.33 -9.18 -2.93
N LEU A 28 0.87 -9.56 -3.39
CA LEU A 28 1.99 -9.89 -2.51
C LEU A 28 2.25 -8.76 -1.49
N PHE A 29 2.25 -7.52 -1.95
CA PHE A 29 2.48 -6.34 -1.09
C PHE A 29 1.32 -6.05 -0.14
N SER A 30 0.14 -6.61 -0.42
CA SER A 30 -1.07 -6.50 0.39
C SER A 30 -1.34 -7.74 1.25
N LEU A 31 -0.41 -8.71 1.32
CA LEU A 31 -0.54 -9.81 2.28
C LEU A 31 -0.47 -9.28 3.71
N PRO A 32 -1.49 -9.52 4.55
CA PRO A 32 -1.56 -8.93 5.87
C PRO A 32 -0.33 -9.28 6.73
N PHE A 33 0.36 -8.25 7.22
CA PHE A 33 1.53 -8.36 8.09
C PHE A 33 2.71 -9.18 7.54
N LEU A 34 2.82 -9.32 6.21
CA LEU A 34 3.98 -9.94 5.57
C LEU A 34 5.24 -9.09 5.79
N THR A 35 5.16 -7.81 5.48
CA THR A 35 6.30 -6.88 5.50
C THR A 35 6.34 -6.16 6.84
N PRO A 36 7.38 -6.38 7.67
CA PRO A 36 7.43 -5.81 9.02
C PRO A 36 7.82 -4.33 9.04
N ASP A 37 8.66 -3.89 8.11
CA ASP A 37 9.28 -2.56 8.07
C ASP A 37 9.81 -2.19 6.68
N ALA A 38 10.36 -0.97 6.58
CA ALA A 38 10.91 -0.45 5.33
C ALA A 38 12.13 -1.24 4.82
N LYS A 39 12.94 -1.84 5.71
CA LYS A 39 14.08 -2.66 5.29
C LYS A 39 13.60 -3.93 4.58
N GLY A 40 12.57 -4.58 5.12
CA GLY A 40 11.95 -5.74 4.48
C GLY A 40 11.34 -5.41 3.13
N LEU A 41 10.68 -4.24 3.00
CA LEU A 41 10.16 -3.77 1.72
C LEU A 41 11.29 -3.53 0.72
N ASP A 42 12.34 -2.81 1.12
CA ASP A 42 13.51 -2.54 0.27
C ASP A 42 14.17 -3.83 -0.23
N ALA A 43 14.33 -4.82 0.64
CA ALA A 43 14.90 -6.12 0.26
C ALA A 43 14.06 -6.84 -0.79
N MET A 44 12.74 -6.78 -0.69
CA MET A 44 11.84 -7.31 -1.72
C MET A 44 11.97 -6.56 -3.04
N LEU A 45 11.87 -5.22 -3.02
CA LEU A 45 11.84 -4.41 -4.24
C LEU A 45 13.16 -4.42 -4.99
N LYS A 46 14.29 -4.41 -4.27
CA LYS A 46 15.65 -4.41 -4.85
C LYS A 46 16.14 -5.82 -5.21
N GLY A 47 15.50 -6.86 -4.70
CA GLY A 47 15.88 -8.26 -4.84
C GLY A 47 15.17 -8.99 -5.99
N GLU A 48 15.17 -10.34 -5.88
CA GLU A 48 14.54 -11.21 -6.87
C GLU A 48 13.02 -11.03 -6.99
N VAL A 49 12.36 -10.64 -5.90
CA VAL A 49 10.92 -10.34 -5.91
C VAL A 49 10.61 -9.18 -6.84
N GLY A 50 11.34 -8.07 -6.73
CA GLY A 50 11.15 -6.90 -7.60
C GLY A 50 11.40 -7.23 -9.07
N LYS A 51 12.45 -8.00 -9.37
CA LYS A 51 12.75 -8.47 -10.74
C LYS A 51 11.63 -9.34 -11.30
N GLU A 52 11.09 -10.25 -10.48
CA GLU A 52 9.98 -11.13 -10.90
C GLU A 52 8.70 -10.32 -11.16
N ILE A 53 8.38 -9.35 -10.29
CA ILE A 53 7.24 -8.45 -10.50
C ILE A 53 7.43 -7.64 -11.80
N PHE A 54 8.61 -7.13 -12.09
CA PHE A 54 8.90 -6.44 -13.35
C PHE A 54 8.72 -7.37 -14.57
N THR A 55 9.18 -8.61 -14.47
CA THR A 55 8.98 -9.61 -15.52
C THR A 55 7.50 -9.90 -15.77
N ILE A 56 6.70 -9.97 -14.70
CA ILE A 56 5.25 -10.17 -14.79
C ILE A 56 4.59 -8.99 -15.49
N LEU A 57 4.94 -7.76 -15.10
CA LEU A 57 4.41 -6.53 -15.70
C LEU A 57 4.78 -6.41 -17.19
N ASP A 58 6.02 -6.74 -17.56
CA ASP A 58 6.45 -6.75 -18.97
C ASP A 58 5.60 -7.70 -19.83
N LYS A 59 5.28 -8.89 -19.30
CA LYS A 59 4.38 -9.85 -19.96
C LYS A 59 2.93 -9.33 -20.07
N GLN A 60 2.54 -8.36 -19.27
CA GLN A 60 1.21 -7.74 -19.31
C GLN A 60 1.13 -6.56 -20.30
N GLY A 61 2.17 -6.28 -21.06
CA GLY A 61 2.18 -5.26 -22.11
C GLY A 61 2.61 -3.85 -21.66
N VAL A 62 3.31 -3.76 -20.54
CA VAL A 62 3.92 -2.52 -20.04
C VAL A 62 5.40 -2.73 -19.73
N VAL A 63 6.21 -1.69 -19.87
CA VAL A 63 7.63 -1.69 -19.49
C VAL A 63 7.74 -1.06 -18.10
N PRO A 64 8.05 -1.83 -17.05
CA PRO A 64 8.30 -1.26 -15.73
C PRO A 64 9.66 -0.56 -15.70
N LEU A 65 9.72 0.59 -15.04
CA LEU A 65 10.91 1.43 -15.00
C LEU A 65 11.52 1.51 -13.61
N ALA A 66 10.69 1.75 -12.59
CA ALA A 66 11.12 1.95 -11.22
C ALA A 66 10.00 1.60 -10.23
N PHE A 67 10.39 1.35 -8.98
CA PHE A 67 9.50 1.38 -7.85
C PHE A 67 9.59 2.73 -7.14
N GLY A 68 8.46 3.15 -6.58
CA GLY A 68 8.33 4.16 -5.55
C GLY A 68 7.57 3.57 -4.36
N GLU A 69 7.17 4.41 -3.43
CA GLU A 69 6.44 4.02 -2.24
C GLU A 69 5.31 5.00 -1.94
N ASN A 70 4.12 4.50 -1.75
CA ASN A 70 3.03 5.26 -1.14
C ASN A 70 3.13 5.19 0.39
N GLY A 71 3.53 4.04 0.92
CA GLY A 71 3.86 3.80 2.32
C GLY A 71 3.21 2.57 2.93
N PHE A 72 3.49 2.35 4.21
CA PHE A 72 2.75 1.41 5.05
C PHE A 72 1.38 1.99 5.36
N ARG A 73 0.36 1.14 5.26
CA ARG A 73 -1.03 1.56 5.41
C ARG A 73 -1.45 1.48 6.87
N GLU A 74 -1.96 2.60 7.36
CA GLU A 74 -2.43 2.78 8.71
C GLU A 74 -3.94 2.97 8.72
N ILE A 75 -4.61 2.68 9.83
CA ILE A 75 -6.06 2.83 9.93
C ILE A 75 -6.44 4.08 10.71
N SER A 76 -7.36 4.87 10.17
CA SER A 76 -7.96 5.99 10.87
C SER A 76 -9.47 5.87 10.96
N ASN A 77 -10.06 6.47 11.96
CA ASN A 77 -11.51 6.49 12.16
C ASN A 77 -11.98 7.66 13.02
N SER A 78 -13.31 7.85 13.06
CA SER A 78 -13.98 8.91 13.80
C SER A 78 -14.55 8.48 15.15
N LYS A 79 -14.35 7.22 15.58
CA LYS A 79 -15.04 6.65 16.74
C LYS A 79 -14.15 6.52 17.98
N HIS A 80 -13.08 5.72 17.88
CA HIS A 80 -12.23 5.36 19.02
C HIS A 80 -10.88 4.79 18.59
N ALA A 81 -9.98 4.66 19.55
CA ALA A 81 -8.70 3.99 19.33
C ALA A 81 -8.90 2.49 19.01
N ILE A 82 -8.19 1.99 17.99
CA ILE A 82 -8.20 0.58 17.60
C ILE A 82 -6.94 -0.07 18.14
N LYS A 83 -7.08 -1.02 19.07
CA LYS A 83 -5.97 -1.74 19.74
C LYS A 83 -6.08 -3.26 19.58
N SER A 84 -7.24 -3.75 19.15
CA SER A 84 -7.53 -5.17 18.95
C SER A 84 -8.50 -5.38 17.79
N PRO A 85 -8.59 -6.59 17.21
CA PRO A 85 -9.62 -6.91 16.21
C PRO A 85 -11.05 -6.62 16.68
N ALA A 86 -11.33 -6.79 17.99
CA ALA A 86 -12.65 -6.51 18.55
C ALA A 86 -13.08 -5.04 18.40
N ASP A 87 -12.14 -4.12 18.39
CA ASP A 87 -12.40 -2.68 18.21
C ASP A 87 -12.87 -2.33 16.79
N LEU A 88 -12.66 -3.21 15.81
CA LEU A 88 -13.14 -3.04 14.44
C LEU A 88 -14.55 -3.60 14.22
N LYS A 89 -15.10 -4.35 15.18
CA LYS A 89 -16.37 -5.04 15.00
C LYS A 89 -17.50 -4.08 14.64
N GLY A 90 -18.10 -4.32 13.47
CA GLY A 90 -19.23 -3.54 12.97
C GLY A 90 -18.88 -2.15 12.42
N MET A 91 -17.62 -1.71 12.49
CA MET A 91 -17.20 -0.42 11.93
C MET A 91 -17.28 -0.43 10.41
N LYS A 92 -17.86 0.61 9.84
CA LYS A 92 -17.90 0.83 8.39
C LYS A 92 -16.56 1.42 7.94
N ILE A 93 -15.71 0.59 7.36
CA ILE A 93 -14.38 1.00 6.91
C ILE A 93 -14.35 1.09 5.39
N ARG A 94 -14.05 2.27 4.86
CA ARG A 94 -13.76 2.44 3.44
C ARG A 94 -12.45 1.72 3.11
N ILE A 95 -12.48 0.92 2.06
CA ILE A 95 -11.31 0.21 1.54
C ILE A 95 -11.09 0.49 0.05
N VAL A 96 -9.88 0.19 -0.41
CA VAL A 96 -9.49 0.24 -1.83
C VAL A 96 -10.17 -0.88 -2.61
N GLY A 97 -10.30 -0.72 -3.92
CA GLY A 97 -10.92 -1.67 -4.84
C GLY A 97 -10.12 -2.95 -5.08
N SER A 98 -9.73 -3.66 -4.03
CA SER A 98 -9.05 -4.95 -4.13
C SER A 98 -9.67 -5.99 -3.20
N PRO A 99 -9.99 -7.21 -3.69
CA PRO A 99 -10.69 -8.23 -2.89
C PRO A 99 -9.97 -8.67 -1.62
N ILE A 100 -8.64 -8.63 -1.59
CA ILE A 100 -7.87 -8.99 -0.39
C ILE A 100 -8.19 -8.06 0.79
N PHE A 101 -8.51 -6.79 0.51
CA PHE A 101 -8.92 -5.83 1.55
C PHE A 101 -10.30 -6.18 2.11
N ILE A 102 -11.24 -6.60 1.25
CA ILE A 102 -12.56 -7.10 1.71
C ILE A 102 -12.36 -8.27 2.66
N ASP A 103 -11.58 -9.27 2.25
CA ASP A 103 -11.31 -10.45 3.06
C ASP A 103 -10.66 -10.09 4.40
N ALA A 104 -9.65 -9.20 4.38
CA ALA A 104 -8.91 -8.81 5.59
C ALA A 104 -9.82 -8.07 6.59
N PHE A 105 -10.57 -7.08 6.15
CA PHE A 105 -11.43 -6.31 7.04
C PHE A 105 -12.66 -7.11 7.52
N THR A 106 -13.17 -8.02 6.69
CA THR A 106 -14.22 -8.96 7.11
C THR A 106 -13.70 -9.93 8.18
N ALA A 107 -12.48 -10.46 8.02
CA ALA A 107 -11.86 -11.32 9.03
C ALA A 107 -11.62 -10.59 10.36
N LEU A 108 -11.43 -9.28 10.33
CA LEU A 108 -11.30 -8.41 11.51
C LEU A 108 -12.65 -7.99 12.11
N GLY A 109 -13.78 -8.43 11.52
CA GLY A 109 -15.13 -8.12 12.01
C GLY A 109 -15.68 -6.77 11.61
N ALA A 110 -14.98 -6.01 10.76
CA ALA A 110 -15.45 -4.75 10.21
C ALA A 110 -16.47 -4.97 9.08
N ASN A 111 -17.15 -3.89 8.69
CA ASN A 111 -18.01 -3.81 7.52
C ASN A 111 -17.25 -3.03 6.41
N PRO A 112 -16.43 -3.70 5.57
CA PRO A 112 -15.68 -3.03 4.53
C PRO A 112 -16.59 -2.51 3.43
N THR A 113 -16.37 -1.26 3.04
CA THR A 113 -17.09 -0.61 1.92
C THR A 113 -16.07 -0.17 0.89
N GLN A 114 -16.10 -0.81 -0.28
CA GLN A 114 -15.23 -0.48 -1.40
C GLN A 114 -15.72 0.77 -2.11
N MET A 115 -14.84 1.77 -2.25
CA MET A 115 -15.13 2.96 -3.05
C MET A 115 -13.87 3.65 -3.56
N SER A 116 -14.00 4.44 -4.64
CA SER A 116 -12.90 5.23 -5.18
C SER A 116 -12.35 6.22 -4.15
N TRP A 117 -11.13 6.74 -4.38
CA TRP A 117 -10.58 7.76 -3.49
C TRP A 117 -11.37 9.07 -3.56
N ALA A 118 -11.89 9.42 -4.75
CA ALA A 118 -12.72 10.62 -4.92
C ALA A 118 -14.02 10.56 -4.10
N ASP A 119 -14.62 9.37 -3.98
CA ASP A 119 -15.85 9.15 -3.21
C ASP A 119 -15.58 8.98 -1.72
N ALA A 120 -14.37 8.54 -1.34
CA ALA A 120 -14.00 8.28 0.04
C ALA A 120 -14.02 9.56 0.91
N GLN A 121 -13.50 10.66 0.39
CA GLN A 121 -13.42 11.92 1.17
C GLN A 121 -14.81 12.49 1.52
N PRO A 122 -15.77 12.62 0.58
CA PRO A 122 -17.15 12.98 0.92
C PRO A 122 -17.81 11.98 1.89
N ALA A 123 -17.58 10.68 1.72
CA ALA A 123 -18.14 9.65 2.60
C ALA A 123 -17.61 9.75 4.04
N LEU A 124 -16.34 10.10 4.22
CA LEU A 124 -15.77 10.38 5.54
C LEU A 124 -16.36 11.65 6.17
N ALA A 125 -16.45 12.73 5.39
CA ALA A 125 -17.00 14.01 5.85
C ALA A 125 -18.47 13.89 6.30
N THR A 126 -19.27 13.13 5.59
CA THR A 126 -20.68 12.89 5.91
C THR A 126 -20.90 11.76 6.90
N LYS A 127 -19.83 11.08 7.34
CA LYS A 127 -19.89 9.90 8.23
C LYS A 127 -20.67 8.71 7.64
N ALA A 128 -20.75 8.63 6.32
CA ALA A 128 -21.28 7.45 5.62
C ALA A 128 -20.42 6.21 5.89
N VAL A 129 -19.12 6.43 6.11
CA VAL A 129 -18.17 5.45 6.66
C VAL A 129 -17.52 6.00 7.92
N ASP A 130 -17.15 5.11 8.84
CA ASP A 130 -16.54 5.48 10.12
C ASP A 130 -15.03 5.74 10.01
N GLY A 131 -14.38 5.05 9.07
CA GLY A 131 -12.93 5.11 8.90
C GLY A 131 -12.46 4.67 7.52
N GLN A 132 -11.14 4.74 7.39
CA GLN A 132 -10.42 4.38 6.16
C GLN A 132 -9.01 3.90 6.53
N GLU A 133 -8.29 3.34 5.57
CA GLU A 133 -6.90 2.96 5.69
C GLU A 133 -6.09 3.55 4.53
N ASN A 134 -4.96 4.15 4.84
CA ASN A 134 -4.01 4.74 3.89
C ASN A 134 -2.65 4.99 4.57
N PRO A 135 -1.59 5.23 3.80
CA PRO A 135 -0.33 5.71 4.36
C PRO A 135 -0.45 7.07 5.03
N LEU A 136 0.46 7.36 5.96
CA LEU A 136 0.50 8.64 6.69
C LEU A 136 0.72 9.84 5.77
N SER A 137 1.47 9.66 4.68
CA SER A 137 1.64 10.68 3.64
C SER A 137 0.30 11.12 3.04
N VAL A 138 -0.57 10.15 2.74
CA VAL A 138 -1.94 10.39 2.22
C VAL A 138 -2.83 10.99 3.29
N PHE A 139 -2.74 10.50 4.55
CA PHE A 139 -3.49 11.06 5.67
C PHE A 139 -3.22 12.56 5.85
N SER A 140 -1.94 12.94 5.80
CA SER A 140 -1.51 14.34 5.94
C SER A 140 -1.87 15.19 4.72
N ALA A 141 -1.56 14.72 3.50
CA ALA A 141 -1.80 15.46 2.27
C ALA A 141 -3.29 15.74 2.03
N ALA A 142 -4.15 14.76 2.31
CA ALA A 142 -5.60 14.90 2.20
C ALA A 142 -6.24 15.53 3.43
N LYS A 143 -5.46 15.90 4.45
CA LYS A 143 -5.93 16.50 5.71
C LYS A 143 -7.09 15.72 6.34
N LEU A 144 -6.99 14.39 6.42
CA LEU A 144 -8.10 13.53 6.83
C LEU A 144 -8.64 13.85 8.23
N HIS A 145 -7.83 14.46 9.10
CA HIS A 145 -8.30 14.97 10.39
C HIS A 145 -9.45 15.98 10.25
N THR A 146 -9.47 16.79 9.17
CA THR A 146 -10.58 17.72 8.90
C THR A 146 -11.86 17.04 8.47
N LEU A 147 -11.77 15.77 8.08
CA LEU A 147 -12.90 14.90 7.69
C LEU A 147 -13.36 14.02 8.86
N GLY A 148 -12.99 14.38 10.08
CA GLY A 148 -13.39 13.67 11.31
C GLY A 148 -12.57 12.42 11.63
N GLN A 149 -11.43 12.21 10.97
CA GLN A 149 -10.54 11.08 11.26
C GLN A 149 -9.63 11.43 12.44
N ASN A 150 -10.19 11.36 13.66
CA ASN A 150 -9.55 11.84 14.88
C ASN A 150 -8.75 10.76 15.63
N HIS A 151 -8.87 9.50 15.22
CA HIS A 151 -8.14 8.37 15.78
C HIS A 151 -7.34 7.70 14.66
N LEU A 152 -6.05 7.54 14.88
CA LEU A 152 -5.11 6.93 13.94
C LEU A 152 -4.35 5.82 14.66
N THR A 153 -4.44 4.58 14.16
CA THR A 153 -3.69 3.45 14.71
C THR A 153 -2.58 3.06 13.75
N LEU A 154 -1.35 3.07 14.28
CA LEU A 154 -0.16 2.63 13.54
C LEU A 154 0.00 1.13 13.70
N TRP A 155 -0.46 0.39 12.70
CA TRP A 155 -0.40 -1.07 12.67
C TRP A 155 0.44 -1.65 11.54
N GLY A 156 0.68 -0.86 10.48
CA GLY A 156 1.56 -1.23 9.37
C GLY A 156 1.21 -2.59 8.75
N TYR A 157 -0.08 -2.82 8.46
CA TYR A 157 -0.57 -4.15 8.12
C TYR A 157 -0.31 -4.57 6.69
N MET A 158 -0.15 -3.62 5.77
CA MET A 158 0.12 -3.80 4.34
C MET A 158 1.02 -2.70 3.83
N THR A 159 1.73 -2.98 2.74
CA THR A 159 2.55 -1.99 2.02
C THR A 159 1.90 -1.62 0.69
N ASP A 160 2.25 -0.45 0.18
CA ASP A 160 1.73 0.06 -1.08
C ASP A 160 2.87 0.63 -1.94
N PRO A 161 3.63 -0.23 -2.64
CA PRO A 161 4.60 0.24 -3.63
C PRO A 161 3.90 0.95 -4.78
N LEU A 162 4.50 2.05 -5.24
CA LEU A 162 4.20 2.67 -6.51
C LEU A 162 5.06 2.04 -7.60
N ILE A 163 4.53 1.94 -8.80
CA ILE A 163 5.24 1.36 -9.93
C ILE A 163 5.15 2.32 -11.12
N PHE A 164 6.30 2.68 -11.65
CA PHE A 164 6.43 3.50 -12.85
C PHE A 164 6.43 2.59 -14.07
N VAL A 165 5.52 2.81 -15.00
CA VAL A 165 5.41 1.98 -16.20
C VAL A 165 5.15 2.82 -17.44
N VAL A 166 5.60 2.30 -18.60
CA VAL A 166 5.30 2.84 -19.94
C VAL A 166 4.56 1.76 -20.73
N ASN A 167 3.62 2.14 -21.58
CA ASN A 167 3.03 1.21 -22.55
C ASN A 167 4.13 0.61 -23.44
N LYS A 168 4.08 -0.70 -23.68
CA LYS A 168 5.17 -1.41 -24.39
C LYS A 168 5.34 -0.98 -25.83
N GLN A 169 4.25 -0.64 -26.53
CA GLN A 169 4.32 -0.16 -27.93
C GLN A 169 4.87 1.27 -28.00
N VAL A 170 4.42 2.14 -27.09
CA VAL A 170 4.97 3.51 -26.97
C VAL A 170 6.46 3.46 -26.70
N TRP A 171 6.89 2.64 -25.74
CA TRP A 171 8.32 2.43 -25.44
C TRP A 171 9.10 1.95 -26.66
N ALA A 172 8.53 1.03 -27.45
CA ALA A 172 9.19 0.50 -28.65
C ALA A 172 9.41 1.59 -29.73
N ASN A 173 8.53 2.58 -29.79
CA ASN A 173 8.60 3.68 -30.77
C ASN A 173 9.59 4.79 -30.37
N TRP A 174 10.06 4.82 -29.13
CA TRP A 174 11.02 5.81 -28.66
C TRP A 174 12.42 5.47 -29.14
N THR A 175 13.26 6.51 -29.30
CA THR A 175 14.68 6.32 -29.58
C THR A 175 15.39 5.69 -28.35
N GLU A 176 16.56 5.14 -28.56
CA GLU A 176 17.37 4.61 -27.45
C GLU A 176 17.73 5.72 -26.45
N ALA A 177 18.03 6.93 -26.94
CA ALA A 177 18.31 8.09 -26.12
C ALA A 177 17.12 8.47 -25.23
N ASP A 178 15.91 8.50 -25.80
CA ASP A 178 14.68 8.81 -25.05
C ASP A 178 14.39 7.73 -23.97
N ARG A 179 14.51 6.45 -24.34
CA ARG A 179 14.34 5.34 -23.39
C ARG A 179 15.30 5.43 -22.21
N LYS A 180 16.57 5.77 -22.50
CA LYS A 180 17.60 5.94 -21.47
C LYS A 180 17.27 7.13 -20.57
N ALA A 181 16.88 8.27 -21.14
CA ALA A 181 16.52 9.47 -20.40
C ALA A 181 15.30 9.24 -19.49
N VAL A 182 14.21 8.65 -20.03
CA VAL A 182 13.00 8.40 -19.27
C VAL A 182 13.23 7.36 -18.17
N ARG A 183 14.01 6.31 -18.43
CA ARG A 183 14.36 5.32 -17.40
C ARG A 183 15.15 5.97 -16.26
N ALA A 184 16.18 6.75 -16.56
CA ALA A 184 16.96 7.45 -15.55
C ALA A 184 16.10 8.41 -14.72
N ALA A 185 15.20 9.15 -15.37
CA ALA A 185 14.28 10.05 -14.69
C ALA A 185 13.30 9.28 -13.76
N ALA A 186 12.77 8.15 -14.21
CA ALA A 186 11.88 7.32 -13.41
C ALA A 186 12.60 6.69 -12.21
N GLU A 187 13.82 6.22 -12.39
CA GLU A 187 14.65 5.67 -11.30
C GLU A 187 14.98 6.74 -10.25
N GLN A 188 15.35 7.95 -10.69
CA GLN A 188 15.60 9.08 -9.80
C GLN A 188 14.30 9.47 -9.05
N ALA A 189 13.19 9.66 -9.76
CA ALA A 189 11.92 10.03 -9.16
C ALA A 189 11.41 8.96 -8.17
N GLY A 190 11.61 7.69 -8.48
CA GLY A 190 11.28 6.58 -7.57
C GLY A 190 12.11 6.63 -6.29
N ALA A 191 13.42 6.86 -6.40
CA ALA A 191 14.32 6.98 -5.25
C ALA A 191 13.97 8.20 -4.37
N GLU A 192 13.72 9.37 -4.98
CA GLU A 192 13.29 10.57 -4.26
C GLU A 192 11.93 10.39 -3.58
N ASN A 193 10.99 9.71 -4.24
CA ASN A 193 9.68 9.40 -3.67
C ASN A 193 9.79 8.47 -2.46
N LEU A 194 10.66 7.45 -2.48
CA LEU A 194 10.92 6.59 -1.32
C LEU A 194 11.39 7.40 -0.10
N ILE A 195 12.28 8.36 -0.31
CA ILE A 195 12.76 9.25 0.76
C ILE A 195 11.60 10.11 1.29
N ALA A 196 10.86 10.75 0.39
CA ALA A 196 9.76 11.63 0.75
C ALA A 196 8.63 10.89 1.48
N ALA A 197 8.28 9.67 1.06
CA ALA A 197 7.25 8.85 1.69
C ALA A 197 7.58 8.44 3.13
N ARG A 198 8.86 8.39 3.48
CA ARG A 198 9.38 7.97 4.80
C ARG A 198 9.78 9.13 5.70
N GLN A 199 9.74 10.35 5.19
CA GLN A 199 10.14 11.54 5.94
C GLN A 199 9.16 11.82 7.10
N GLY A 200 9.70 12.02 8.29
CA GLY A 200 8.91 12.32 9.49
C GLY A 200 8.18 11.13 10.13
N ILE A 201 8.42 9.90 9.65
CA ILE A 201 7.82 8.66 10.16
C ILE A 201 8.83 7.52 10.32
N SER A 202 10.12 7.82 10.13
CA SER A 202 11.20 6.84 10.28
C SER A 202 11.72 6.81 11.73
N PRO A 203 12.38 5.73 12.16
CA PRO A 203 13.02 5.69 13.47
C PRO A 203 13.97 6.88 13.66
N GLY A 204 13.73 7.69 14.70
CA GLY A 204 14.48 8.92 14.97
C GLY A 204 14.00 10.18 14.25
N ASP A 205 13.03 10.09 13.37
CA ASP A 205 12.36 11.22 12.71
C ASP A 205 10.84 11.04 12.79
N ASP A 206 10.21 11.68 13.76
CA ASP A 206 8.77 11.61 14.05
C ASP A 206 8.01 12.93 13.75
N ALA A 207 8.62 13.80 12.95
CA ALA A 207 8.08 15.13 12.70
C ALA A 207 6.68 15.12 12.09
N ALA A 208 6.39 14.21 11.17
CA ALA A 208 5.07 14.06 10.57
C ALA A 208 4.03 13.54 11.59
N LEU A 209 4.40 12.59 12.44
CA LEU A 209 3.53 12.11 13.53
C LEU A 209 3.18 13.23 14.50
N LYS A 210 4.17 14.00 14.94
CA LYS A 210 3.95 15.16 15.82
C LYS A 210 3.05 16.21 15.18
N ALA A 211 3.18 16.44 13.87
CA ALA A 211 2.31 17.38 13.16
C ALA A 211 0.85 16.87 13.12
N ILE A 212 0.64 15.57 12.94
CA ILE A 212 -0.68 14.93 12.98
C ILE A 212 -1.28 15.05 14.39
N GLU A 213 -0.52 14.76 15.45
CA GLU A 213 -0.97 14.92 16.85
C GLU A 213 -1.37 16.37 17.17
N LYS A 214 -0.58 17.35 16.72
CA LYS A 214 -0.90 18.79 16.89
C LYS A 214 -2.20 19.21 16.19
N SER A 215 -2.65 18.47 15.19
CA SER A 215 -3.95 18.69 14.54
C SER A 215 -5.14 18.10 15.31
N GLY A 216 -4.92 17.57 16.52
CA GLY A 216 -5.97 17.01 17.39
C GLY A 216 -6.26 15.53 17.16
N VAL A 217 -5.41 14.81 16.42
CA VAL A 217 -5.53 13.37 16.19
C VAL A 217 -4.89 12.59 17.33
N THR A 218 -5.61 11.63 17.88
CA THR A 218 -5.07 10.67 18.84
C THR A 218 -4.37 9.55 18.08
N ILE A 219 -3.05 9.44 18.23
CA ILE A 219 -2.25 8.36 17.64
C ILE A 219 -2.13 7.19 18.61
N THR A 220 -2.45 6.00 18.14
CA THR A 220 -2.29 4.74 18.87
C THR A 220 -1.18 3.92 18.21
N GLN A 221 -0.14 3.64 18.97
CA GLN A 221 0.88 2.65 18.59
C GLN A 221 0.53 1.30 19.22
N LEU A 222 0.52 0.25 18.41
CA LEU A 222 0.24 -1.10 18.90
C LEU A 222 1.47 -1.68 19.62
N THR A 223 1.23 -2.37 20.73
CA THR A 223 2.26 -3.26 21.29
C THR A 223 2.50 -4.46 20.37
N PRO A 224 3.62 -5.18 20.51
CA PRO A 224 3.86 -6.41 19.74
C PRO A 224 2.73 -7.43 19.88
N GLU A 225 2.16 -7.58 21.08
CA GLU A 225 1.06 -8.49 21.39
C GLU A 225 -0.24 -8.05 20.68
N GLN A 226 -0.54 -6.77 20.71
CA GLN A 226 -1.70 -6.21 20.00
C GLN A 226 -1.57 -6.39 18.49
N ARG A 227 -0.39 -6.08 17.93
CA ARG A 227 -0.11 -6.30 16.50
C ARG A 227 -0.19 -7.79 16.13
N LYS A 228 0.28 -8.68 17.01
CA LYS A 228 0.15 -10.14 16.83
C LYS A 228 -1.30 -10.58 16.77
N ALA A 229 -2.19 -10.04 17.61
CA ALA A 229 -3.61 -10.38 17.57
C ALA A 229 -4.26 -10.08 16.21
N PHE A 230 -3.92 -8.95 15.56
CA PHE A 230 -4.38 -8.64 14.21
C PHE A 230 -3.78 -9.59 13.17
N LYS A 231 -2.50 -9.91 13.28
CA LYS A 231 -1.83 -10.87 12.40
C LYS A 231 -2.48 -12.25 12.49
N ASP A 232 -2.75 -12.72 13.69
CA ASP A 232 -3.39 -14.03 13.92
C ASP A 232 -4.83 -14.04 13.35
N ALA A 233 -5.62 -13.00 13.57
CA ALA A 233 -6.98 -12.88 13.05
C ALA A 233 -7.02 -12.84 11.51
N THR A 234 -6.00 -12.32 10.85
CA THR A 234 -5.90 -12.24 9.39
C THR A 234 -5.11 -13.40 8.77
N ARG A 235 -4.61 -14.35 9.56
CA ARG A 235 -3.84 -15.50 9.05
C ARG A 235 -4.58 -16.32 8.00
N PRO A 236 -5.89 -16.64 8.14
CA PRO A 236 -6.62 -17.34 7.08
C PRO A 236 -6.66 -16.58 5.75
N VAL A 237 -6.72 -15.24 5.80
CA VAL A 237 -6.66 -14.39 4.60
C VAL A 237 -5.29 -14.46 3.97
N PHE A 238 -4.23 -14.39 4.76
CA PHE A 238 -2.86 -14.56 4.28
C PHE A 238 -2.70 -15.89 3.54
N ASP A 239 -3.12 -17.00 4.14
CA ASP A 239 -2.95 -18.34 3.56
C ASP A 239 -3.74 -18.51 2.26
N LYS A 240 -4.98 -18.02 2.20
CA LYS A 240 -5.81 -17.99 0.99
C LYS A 240 -5.12 -17.23 -0.14
N TRP A 241 -4.64 -16.02 0.15
CA TRP A 241 -4.07 -15.15 -0.86
C TRP A 241 -2.65 -15.55 -1.24
N ALA A 242 -1.85 -16.11 -0.34
CA ALA A 242 -0.55 -16.69 -0.66
C ALA A 242 -0.67 -17.80 -1.72
N ALA A 243 -1.71 -18.62 -1.62
CA ALA A 243 -1.99 -19.64 -2.65
C ALA A 243 -2.38 -19.02 -4.00
N THR A 244 -3.16 -17.92 -3.98
CA THR A 244 -3.59 -17.21 -5.20
C THR A 244 -2.44 -16.49 -5.90
N ILE A 245 -1.55 -15.84 -5.14
CA ILE A 245 -0.36 -15.12 -5.61
C ILE A 245 0.64 -16.08 -6.23
N GLY A 246 0.86 -17.22 -5.60
CA GLY A 246 1.86 -18.23 -5.91
C GLY A 246 2.84 -18.39 -4.74
N LYS A 247 2.87 -19.60 -4.18
CA LYS A 247 3.66 -19.93 -2.98
C LYS A 247 5.15 -19.63 -3.15
N ASP A 248 5.69 -19.83 -4.34
CA ASP A 248 7.12 -19.60 -4.61
C ASP A 248 7.47 -18.12 -4.52
N LEU A 249 6.65 -17.22 -5.06
CA LEU A 249 6.86 -15.78 -4.97
C LEU A 249 6.72 -15.30 -3.52
N VAL A 250 5.74 -15.82 -2.78
CA VAL A 250 5.59 -15.51 -1.34
C VAL A 250 6.80 -15.98 -0.55
N LYS A 251 7.30 -17.19 -0.80
CA LYS A 251 8.51 -17.71 -0.13
C LYS A 251 9.75 -16.88 -0.43
N LYS A 252 9.92 -16.42 -1.67
CA LYS A 252 11.01 -15.50 -2.05
C LYS A 252 10.91 -14.19 -1.25
N ALA A 253 9.70 -13.65 -1.09
CA ALA A 253 9.47 -12.45 -0.30
C ALA A 253 9.81 -12.67 1.18
N GLU A 254 9.34 -13.75 1.79
CA GLU A 254 9.67 -14.12 3.18
C GLU A 254 11.17 -14.29 3.38
N THR A 255 11.87 -14.93 2.43
CA THR A 255 13.33 -15.10 2.46
C THR A 255 14.07 -13.76 2.39
N ALA A 256 13.65 -12.87 1.47
CA ALA A 256 14.25 -11.54 1.32
C ALA A 256 14.07 -10.70 2.59
N ILE A 257 12.88 -10.72 3.19
CA ILE A 257 12.57 -10.03 4.45
C ILE A 257 13.41 -10.58 5.60
N ALA A 258 13.55 -11.90 5.70
CA ALA A 258 14.33 -12.51 6.76
C ALA A 258 15.83 -12.17 6.67
N ALA A 259 16.35 -12.00 5.47
CA ALA A 259 17.75 -11.61 5.23
C ALA A 259 18.03 -10.12 5.49
N ALA A 260 17.01 -9.27 5.60
CA ALA A 260 17.12 -7.83 5.81
C ALA A 260 17.16 -7.41 7.30
N LYS A 261 17.06 -8.37 8.21
CA LYS A 261 17.04 -8.14 9.68
C LYS A 261 18.41 -7.76 10.24
#